data_c970a4f6cbbebfe74a104cf095d9e25e
#
_entry.id   c970a4f6cbbebfe74a104cf095d9e25e
#
_cell.length_a   1.000
_cell.length_b   1.000
_cell.length_c   1.000
_cell.angle_alpha   90.00
_cell.angle_beta   90.00
_cell.angle_gamma   90.00
#
_symmetry.space_group_name_H-M   'P 1'
#
loop_
_entity.id
_entity.type
_entity.pdbx_description
1 polymer ?
#
loop_
_entity_poly.entity_id
_entity_poly.type
_entity_poly.pdbx_seq_one_letter_code
_entity_poly.pdbx_strand_id
1 'polypeptide(L)'
;MPVPRRAAQHFALLVCLAALVGCAAAPLAADAPVARRIAALLPADAVLIGEQHDAPEHHVIEREAVEALVARGRLAALTLEMAEEGNGTGHLPADATEEQVRTALSWNDKAWPWGPYGPAVMAAVRAGVPVTGANLPRARMKDAMADVSLDAQLSESARQAQQKAVREGHCNLLPESQIGPMTRIQIARDRAMAQAVMKARQPDKTVLLIAGAGHVLRSVGVPQHLPSDIKVATVQLLATAAATSGGPTSDYDSIWQTPPLPPQDYCAGLKRPS
;
A
#
# COMPACT_ATOMS: atom_id res chain seq x y z
N MET A 1 73.84 -54.58 1.18
CA MET A 1 72.35 -54.57 1.16
C MET A 1 71.94 -53.17 1.38
N PRO A 2 71.36 -52.45 0.41
CA PRO A 2 70.91 -51.07 0.58
C PRO A 2 69.39 -51.01 0.86
N VAL A 3 69.01 -50.20 1.85
CA VAL A 3 67.67 -49.90 2.26
C VAL A 3 67.05 -48.85 1.29
N PRO A 4 65.81 -48.98 0.80
CA PRO A 4 65.22 -48.00 -0.06
C PRO A 4 64.60 -46.83 0.76
N ARG A 5 64.89 -45.59 0.32
CA ARG A 5 64.27 -44.35 0.77
C ARG A 5 62.84 -44.25 0.29
N ARG A 6 61.94 -44.06 1.23
CA ARG A 6 60.53 -43.69 0.93
C ARG A 6 60.47 -42.21 0.54
N ALA A 7 59.93 -41.93 -0.65
CA ALA A 7 59.57 -40.61 -1.09
C ALA A 7 58.24 -40.19 -0.44
N ALA A 8 58.27 -39.09 0.30
CA ALA A 8 57.07 -38.45 0.81
C ALA A 8 56.43 -37.58 -0.31
N GLN A 9 55.28 -37.99 -0.76
CA GLN A 9 54.46 -37.17 -1.67
C GLN A 9 53.67 -36.18 -0.85
N HIS A 10 53.98 -34.87 -0.97
CA HIS A 10 53.18 -33.80 -0.45
C HIS A 10 52.04 -33.50 -1.40
N PHE A 11 50.83 -33.86 -0.98
CA PHE A 11 49.59 -33.47 -1.67
C PHE A 11 49.22 -32.03 -1.23
N ALA A 12 49.47 -31.07 -2.08
CA ALA A 12 49.06 -29.68 -1.84
C ALA A 12 47.54 -29.56 -2.19
N LEU A 13 46.73 -29.41 -1.13
CA LEU A 13 45.29 -29.19 -1.26
C LEU A 13 45.09 -27.70 -1.59
N LEU A 14 44.80 -27.35 -2.83
CA LEU A 14 44.37 -26.01 -3.24
C LEU A 14 42.91 -25.82 -2.83
N VAL A 15 42.66 -25.09 -1.76
CA VAL A 15 41.32 -24.65 -1.39
C VAL A 15 40.99 -23.41 -2.20
N CYS A 16 40.18 -23.55 -3.26
CA CYS A 16 39.59 -22.44 -3.99
C CYS A 16 38.45 -21.82 -3.11
N LEU A 17 38.74 -20.74 -2.42
CA LEU A 17 37.74 -19.87 -1.81
C LEU A 17 37.01 -19.11 -2.92
N ALA A 18 35.88 -19.60 -3.38
CA ALA A 18 34.96 -18.83 -4.24
C ALA A 18 34.32 -17.73 -3.39
N ALA A 19 34.81 -16.51 -3.50
CA ALA A 19 34.17 -15.33 -2.94
C ALA A 19 32.84 -15.10 -3.65
N LEU A 20 31.72 -15.46 -3.03
CA LEU A 20 30.37 -15.06 -3.43
C LEU A 20 30.26 -13.54 -3.21
N VAL A 21 30.63 -12.76 -4.21
CA VAL A 21 30.30 -11.34 -4.26
C VAL A 21 28.80 -11.26 -4.51
N GLY A 22 28.01 -11.19 -3.42
CA GLY A 22 26.61 -10.85 -3.49
C GLY A 22 26.50 -9.44 -4.08
N CYS A 23 25.99 -9.33 -5.31
CA CYS A 23 25.59 -8.05 -5.88
C CYS A 23 24.45 -7.50 -5.03
N ALA A 24 24.75 -6.72 -3.99
CA ALA A 24 23.78 -5.84 -3.37
C ALA A 24 23.35 -4.85 -4.46
N ALA A 25 22.12 -4.96 -4.93
CA ALA A 25 21.58 -3.98 -5.88
C ALA A 25 21.66 -2.59 -5.23
N ALA A 26 22.28 -1.65 -5.92
CA ALA A 26 22.34 -0.27 -5.45
C ALA A 26 20.91 0.26 -5.26
N PRO A 27 20.66 1.09 -4.22
CA PRO A 27 19.37 1.73 -4.02
C PRO A 27 18.97 2.48 -5.30
N LEU A 28 17.71 2.37 -5.69
CA LEU A 28 17.21 3.12 -6.85
C LEU A 28 17.28 4.62 -6.55
N ALA A 29 17.66 5.40 -7.55
CA ALA A 29 17.64 6.85 -7.47
C ALA A 29 16.21 7.34 -7.18
N ALA A 30 16.07 8.43 -6.43
CA ALA A 30 14.77 8.98 -6.02
C ALA A 30 13.89 9.38 -7.22
N ASP A 31 14.51 9.72 -8.36
CA ASP A 31 13.88 10.09 -9.63
C ASP A 31 13.73 8.92 -10.61
N ALA A 32 14.02 7.68 -10.17
CA ALA A 32 13.87 6.52 -11.05
C ALA A 32 12.41 6.39 -11.55
N PRO A 33 12.19 6.02 -12.82
CA PRO A 33 10.84 5.80 -13.35
C PRO A 33 10.03 4.84 -12.50
N VAL A 34 8.73 5.11 -12.31
CA VAL A 34 7.82 4.28 -11.49
C VAL A 34 7.86 2.82 -11.92
N ALA A 35 7.94 2.55 -13.21
CA ALA A 35 8.06 1.19 -13.73
C ALA A 35 9.29 0.42 -13.21
N ARG A 36 10.40 1.10 -12.93
CA ARG A 36 11.61 0.52 -12.34
C ARG A 36 11.43 0.34 -10.83
N ARG A 37 10.80 1.32 -10.15
CA ARG A 37 10.51 1.23 -8.72
C ARG A 37 9.55 0.07 -8.44
N ILE A 38 8.47 -0.08 -9.22
CA ILE A 38 7.54 -1.22 -9.12
C ILE A 38 8.29 -2.55 -9.36
N ALA A 39 9.16 -2.62 -10.35
CA ALA A 39 9.93 -3.84 -10.62
C ALA A 39 10.80 -4.27 -9.42
N ALA A 40 11.33 -3.31 -8.66
CA ALA A 40 12.15 -3.57 -7.47
C ALA A 40 11.34 -4.10 -6.27
N LEU A 41 10.02 -3.88 -6.24
CA LEU A 41 9.12 -4.43 -5.21
C LEU A 41 8.69 -5.87 -5.49
N LEU A 42 8.93 -6.38 -6.70
CA LEU A 42 8.51 -7.72 -7.11
C LEU A 42 9.60 -8.78 -6.85
N PRO A 43 9.22 -10.05 -6.58
CA PRO A 43 7.85 -10.55 -6.52
C PRO A 43 7.15 -10.19 -5.21
N ALA A 44 5.91 -9.70 -5.29
CA ALA A 44 5.04 -9.44 -4.16
C ALA A 44 3.62 -9.93 -4.47
N ASP A 45 2.91 -10.47 -3.48
CA ASP A 45 1.50 -10.86 -3.59
C ASP A 45 0.61 -9.62 -3.57
N ALA A 46 1.02 -8.58 -2.83
CA ALA A 46 0.37 -7.29 -2.78
C ALA A 46 1.39 -6.15 -2.72
N VAL A 47 1.10 -5.07 -3.43
CA VAL A 47 1.77 -3.76 -3.29
C VAL A 47 0.73 -2.79 -2.75
N LEU A 48 1.02 -2.17 -1.63
CA LEU A 48 0.15 -1.18 -0.99
C LEU A 48 0.80 0.20 -1.17
N ILE A 49 0.14 1.07 -1.91
CA ILE A 49 0.59 2.45 -2.13
C ILE A 49 -0.23 3.38 -1.23
N GLY A 50 0.45 4.08 -0.33
CA GLY A 50 -0.10 5.05 0.57
C GLY A 50 0.08 6.47 0.04
N GLU A 51 -1.02 7.13 -0.28
CA GLU A 51 -1.05 8.46 -0.85
C GLU A 51 -1.36 9.55 0.18
N GLN A 52 -1.17 10.80 -0.22
CA GLN A 52 -1.81 11.98 0.32
C GLN A 52 -2.86 12.41 -0.72
N HIS A 53 -4.14 12.31 -0.35
CA HIS A 53 -5.28 12.38 -1.27
C HIS A 53 -5.39 13.66 -2.11
N ASP A 54 -4.78 14.74 -1.67
CA ASP A 54 -4.77 16.03 -2.36
C ASP A 54 -3.46 16.33 -3.12
N ALA A 55 -2.57 15.34 -3.23
CA ALA A 55 -1.30 15.47 -3.95
C ALA A 55 -1.44 15.02 -5.43
N PRO A 56 -1.47 15.94 -6.40
CA PRO A 56 -1.69 15.58 -7.82
C PRO A 56 -0.64 14.60 -8.36
N GLU A 57 0.62 14.74 -7.94
CA GLU A 57 1.71 13.88 -8.37
C GLU A 57 1.55 12.43 -7.87
N HIS A 58 0.85 12.22 -6.75
CA HIS A 58 0.57 10.88 -6.26
C HIS A 58 -0.34 10.13 -7.24
N HIS A 59 -1.37 10.76 -7.77
CA HIS A 59 -2.29 10.14 -8.72
C HIS A 59 -1.63 9.81 -10.08
N VAL A 60 -0.61 10.58 -10.47
CA VAL A 60 0.22 10.25 -11.64
C VAL A 60 1.00 8.96 -11.37
N ILE A 61 1.66 8.87 -10.20
CA ILE A 61 2.42 7.68 -9.78
C ILE A 61 1.51 6.44 -9.67
N GLU A 62 0.32 6.58 -9.14
CA GLU A 62 -0.67 5.51 -9.03
C GLU A 62 -1.06 4.93 -10.40
N ARG A 63 -1.35 5.80 -11.35
CA ARG A 63 -1.62 5.39 -12.74
C ARG A 63 -0.41 4.68 -13.34
N GLU A 64 0.79 5.24 -13.22
CA GLU A 64 2.02 4.64 -13.73
C GLU A 64 2.33 3.30 -13.06
N ALA A 65 1.99 3.12 -11.78
CA ALA A 65 2.13 1.85 -11.07
C ALA A 65 1.17 0.77 -11.63
N VAL A 66 -0.08 1.14 -11.92
CA VAL A 66 -1.04 0.27 -12.62
C VAL A 66 -0.49 -0.14 -13.98
N GLU A 67 -0.09 0.84 -14.80
CA GLU A 67 0.46 0.62 -16.15
C GLU A 67 1.73 -0.28 -16.09
N ALA A 68 2.60 -0.06 -15.11
CA ALA A 68 3.81 -0.84 -14.93
C ALA A 68 3.54 -2.32 -14.59
N LEU A 69 2.55 -2.61 -13.75
CA LEU A 69 2.13 -3.96 -13.40
C LEU A 69 1.39 -4.64 -14.56
N VAL A 70 0.53 -3.90 -15.28
CA VAL A 70 -0.16 -4.35 -16.49
C VAL A 70 0.83 -4.74 -17.57
N ALA A 71 1.80 -3.87 -17.89
CA ALA A 71 2.81 -4.13 -18.91
C ALA A 71 3.65 -5.39 -18.64
N ARG A 72 3.74 -5.81 -17.37
CA ARG A 72 4.42 -7.05 -16.95
C ARG A 72 3.48 -8.27 -16.88
N GLY A 73 2.18 -8.10 -17.15
CA GLY A 73 1.19 -9.15 -16.96
C GLY A 73 1.02 -9.58 -15.49
N ARG A 74 1.41 -8.73 -14.54
CA ARG A 74 1.50 -9.08 -13.11
C ARG A 74 0.36 -8.51 -12.27
N LEU A 75 -0.48 -7.60 -12.78
CA LEU A 75 -1.60 -7.04 -12.04
C LEU A 75 -2.74 -8.06 -11.92
N ALA A 76 -3.07 -8.47 -10.70
CA ALA A 76 -4.22 -9.33 -10.41
C ALA A 76 -5.53 -8.51 -10.35
N ALA A 77 -5.48 -7.40 -9.62
CA ALA A 77 -6.57 -6.45 -9.46
C ALA A 77 -6.02 -5.11 -8.94
N LEU A 78 -6.77 -4.04 -9.20
CA LEU A 78 -6.63 -2.77 -8.51
C LEU A 78 -7.71 -2.70 -7.42
N THR A 79 -7.33 -2.50 -6.16
CA THR A 79 -8.22 -2.31 -5.02
C THR A 79 -8.11 -0.89 -4.48
N LEU A 80 -9.23 -0.25 -4.14
CA LEU A 80 -9.29 1.18 -3.84
C LEU A 80 -9.99 1.46 -2.51
N GLU A 81 -9.37 2.30 -1.67
CA GLU A 81 -10.05 2.90 -0.52
C GLU A 81 -11.23 3.78 -0.97
N MET A 82 -11.13 4.44 -2.12
CA MET A 82 -12.09 5.42 -2.62
C MET A 82 -13.43 4.82 -3.05
N ALA A 83 -13.54 3.49 -3.08
CA ALA A 83 -14.79 2.76 -3.35
C ALA A 83 -15.09 1.75 -2.24
N GLU A 84 -16.38 1.55 -1.93
CA GLU A 84 -16.81 0.61 -0.90
C GLU A 84 -16.70 -0.85 -1.35
N GLU A 85 -16.36 -1.76 -0.42
CA GLU A 85 -16.35 -3.20 -0.70
C GLU A 85 -17.70 -3.69 -1.24
N GLY A 86 -17.67 -4.70 -2.11
CA GLY A 86 -18.85 -5.20 -2.79
C GLY A 86 -19.10 -4.57 -4.15
N ASN A 87 -18.51 -3.43 -4.45
CA ASN A 87 -18.55 -2.79 -5.76
C ASN A 87 -17.31 -3.15 -6.59
N GLY A 88 -17.46 -3.29 -7.91
CA GLY A 88 -16.32 -3.61 -8.74
C GLY A 88 -16.64 -3.79 -10.22
N THR A 89 -15.61 -3.75 -11.05
CA THR A 89 -15.70 -3.74 -12.52
C THR A 89 -15.52 -5.12 -13.16
N GLY A 90 -15.38 -6.19 -12.37
CA GLY A 90 -15.03 -7.52 -12.90
C GLY A 90 -16.03 -8.13 -13.90
N HIS A 91 -17.21 -7.56 -14.00
CA HIS A 91 -18.26 -7.95 -14.96
C HIS A 91 -18.28 -7.05 -16.21
N LEU A 92 -17.47 -5.99 -16.24
CA LEU A 92 -17.44 -5.06 -17.36
C LEU A 92 -16.41 -5.48 -18.42
N PRO A 93 -16.67 -5.19 -19.70
CA PRO A 93 -15.68 -5.38 -20.75
C PRO A 93 -14.57 -4.33 -20.68
N ALA A 94 -13.45 -4.58 -21.35
CA ALA A 94 -12.29 -3.69 -21.34
C ALA A 94 -12.56 -2.33 -22.04
N ASP A 95 -13.55 -2.24 -22.91
CA ASP A 95 -13.96 -1.02 -23.58
C ASP A 95 -15.09 -0.28 -22.85
N ALA A 96 -15.40 -0.67 -21.60
CA ALA A 96 -16.43 0.01 -20.78
C ALA A 96 -16.13 1.51 -20.66
N THR A 97 -17.19 2.31 -20.74
CA THR A 97 -17.09 3.78 -20.56
C THR A 97 -16.81 4.15 -19.10
N GLU A 98 -16.28 5.36 -18.88
CA GLU A 98 -16.09 5.88 -17.52
C GLU A 98 -17.38 5.88 -16.70
N GLU A 99 -18.51 6.21 -17.33
CA GLU A 99 -19.82 6.21 -16.68
C GLU A 99 -20.21 4.80 -16.18
N GLN A 100 -20.00 3.78 -17.01
CA GLN A 100 -20.25 2.38 -16.63
C GLN A 100 -19.35 1.95 -15.48
N VAL A 101 -18.06 2.34 -15.52
CA VAL A 101 -17.10 2.03 -14.48
C VAL A 101 -17.44 2.72 -13.16
N ARG A 102 -17.79 4.01 -13.21
CA ARG A 102 -18.23 4.77 -12.02
C ARG A 102 -19.50 4.19 -11.42
N THR A 103 -20.44 3.78 -12.25
CA THR A 103 -21.68 3.11 -11.81
C THR A 103 -21.34 1.78 -11.12
N ALA A 104 -20.51 0.94 -11.73
CA ALA A 104 -20.12 -0.37 -11.18
C ALA A 104 -19.35 -0.25 -9.84
N LEU A 105 -18.60 0.83 -9.65
CA LEU A 105 -17.91 1.13 -8.40
C LEU A 105 -18.79 1.88 -7.39
N SER A 106 -20.03 2.24 -7.74
CA SER A 106 -20.88 3.14 -6.95
C SER A 106 -20.12 4.42 -6.54
N TRP A 107 -19.38 5.01 -7.49
CA TRP A 107 -18.42 6.07 -7.22
C TRP A 107 -19.08 7.31 -6.63
N ASN A 108 -18.50 7.82 -5.54
CA ASN A 108 -19.02 8.98 -4.84
C ASN A 108 -18.14 10.23 -5.11
N ASP A 109 -18.47 11.00 -6.16
CA ASP A 109 -17.72 12.20 -6.54
C ASP A 109 -17.65 13.29 -5.47
N LYS A 110 -18.59 13.31 -4.52
CA LYS A 110 -18.56 14.29 -3.42
C LYS A 110 -17.48 13.97 -2.40
N ALA A 111 -17.21 12.69 -2.19
CA ALA A 111 -16.15 12.25 -1.29
C ALA A 111 -14.80 12.18 -2.03
N TRP A 112 -14.81 11.70 -3.25
CA TRP A 112 -13.64 11.40 -4.07
C TRP A 112 -13.86 11.91 -5.48
N PRO A 113 -13.37 13.11 -5.86
CA PRO A 113 -13.46 13.58 -7.25
C PRO A 113 -12.87 12.56 -8.21
N TRP A 114 -13.60 12.24 -9.30
CA TRP A 114 -13.17 11.22 -10.25
C TRP A 114 -11.88 11.55 -11.00
N GLY A 115 -11.68 12.85 -11.31
CA GLY A 115 -10.56 13.29 -12.14
C GLY A 115 -9.18 12.76 -11.70
N PRO A 116 -8.81 12.82 -10.42
CA PRO A 116 -7.56 12.26 -9.90
C PRO A 116 -7.44 10.75 -10.10
N TYR A 117 -8.44 9.97 -9.74
CA TYR A 117 -8.40 8.50 -9.68
C TYR A 117 -8.79 7.80 -10.97
N GLY A 118 -9.65 8.43 -11.77
CA GLY A 118 -10.16 7.89 -13.03
C GLY A 118 -9.08 7.37 -13.98
N PRO A 119 -7.96 8.07 -14.19
CA PRO A 119 -6.89 7.60 -15.06
C PRO A 119 -6.29 6.26 -14.63
N ALA A 120 -6.03 6.02 -13.34
CA ALA A 120 -5.53 4.76 -12.82
C ALA A 120 -6.58 3.63 -12.95
N VAL A 121 -7.83 3.93 -12.60
CA VAL A 121 -8.97 3.00 -12.72
C VAL A 121 -9.15 2.57 -14.17
N MET A 122 -9.22 3.51 -15.10
CA MET A 122 -9.44 3.23 -16.52
C MET A 122 -8.25 2.49 -17.16
N ALA A 123 -7.02 2.75 -16.71
CA ALA A 123 -5.86 1.99 -17.15
C ALA A 123 -5.99 0.49 -16.80
N ALA A 124 -6.46 0.17 -15.59
CA ALA A 124 -6.74 -1.22 -15.18
C ALA A 124 -7.88 -1.84 -16.00
N VAL A 125 -9.03 -1.14 -16.11
CA VAL A 125 -10.21 -1.64 -16.87
C VAL A 125 -9.86 -1.91 -18.32
N ARG A 126 -9.19 -1.01 -19.02
CA ARG A 126 -8.78 -1.17 -20.42
C ARG A 126 -7.80 -2.32 -20.64
N ALA A 127 -7.06 -2.68 -19.59
CA ALA A 127 -6.20 -3.87 -19.61
C ALA A 127 -6.95 -5.18 -19.26
N GLY A 128 -8.27 -5.14 -19.07
CA GLY A 128 -9.08 -6.29 -18.65
C GLY A 128 -8.82 -6.71 -17.19
N VAL A 129 -8.24 -5.83 -16.38
CA VAL A 129 -7.94 -6.08 -14.97
C VAL A 129 -9.09 -5.54 -14.11
N PRO A 130 -9.66 -6.36 -13.20
CA PRO A 130 -10.73 -5.90 -12.34
C PRO A 130 -10.27 -4.81 -11.39
N VAL A 131 -11.15 -3.82 -11.18
CA VAL A 131 -11.03 -2.82 -10.13
C VAL A 131 -12.10 -3.10 -9.09
N THR A 132 -11.76 -3.10 -7.81
CA THR A 132 -12.69 -3.38 -6.71
C THR A 132 -12.61 -2.33 -5.63
N GLY A 133 -13.76 -1.96 -5.08
CA GLY A 133 -13.83 -1.20 -3.85
C GLY A 133 -13.30 -2.03 -2.67
N ALA A 134 -12.59 -1.37 -1.79
CA ALA A 134 -11.94 -1.99 -0.65
C ALA A 134 -12.31 -1.35 0.69
N ASN A 135 -12.99 -0.19 0.69
CA ASN A 135 -13.35 0.50 1.92
C ASN A 135 -14.54 -0.15 2.63
N LEU A 136 -14.56 0.00 3.94
CA LEU A 136 -15.72 -0.36 4.75
C LEU A 136 -16.96 0.41 4.25
N PRO A 137 -18.07 -0.25 3.92
CA PRO A 137 -19.29 0.43 3.51
C PRO A 137 -19.78 1.41 4.59
N ARG A 138 -20.17 2.61 4.16
CA ARG A 138 -20.66 3.65 5.06
C ARG A 138 -21.78 3.18 5.97
N ALA A 139 -22.66 2.32 5.46
CA ALA A 139 -23.75 1.73 6.23
C ALA A 139 -23.28 0.91 7.43
N ARG A 140 -22.05 0.34 7.39
CA ARG A 140 -21.45 -0.47 8.45
C ARG A 140 -20.63 0.33 9.47
N MET A 141 -20.39 1.63 9.23
CA MET A 141 -19.55 2.44 10.13
C MET A 141 -20.12 2.53 11.54
N LYS A 142 -21.45 2.66 11.69
CA LYS A 142 -22.10 2.71 13.01
C LYS A 142 -21.89 1.41 13.81
N ASP A 143 -21.99 0.27 13.15
CA ASP A 143 -21.78 -1.03 13.77
C ASP A 143 -20.32 -1.20 14.18
N ALA A 144 -19.38 -0.79 13.31
CA ALA A 144 -17.96 -0.80 13.61
C ALA A 144 -17.62 0.09 14.82
N MET A 145 -18.23 1.28 14.96
CA MET A 145 -18.05 2.13 16.14
C MET A 145 -18.44 1.42 17.44
N ALA A 146 -19.48 0.60 17.42
CA ALA A 146 -20.01 -0.12 18.56
C ALA A 146 -19.28 -1.44 18.85
N ASP A 147 -18.57 -2.00 17.88
CA ASP A 147 -17.92 -3.31 17.97
C ASP A 147 -16.61 -3.25 18.78
N VAL A 148 -16.72 -3.47 20.09
CA VAL A 148 -15.57 -3.48 21.00
C VAL A 148 -14.57 -4.62 20.71
N SER A 149 -14.95 -5.66 19.95
CA SER A 149 -14.04 -6.75 19.59
C SER A 149 -12.91 -6.28 18.65
N LEU A 150 -13.12 -5.16 17.95
CA LEU A 150 -12.11 -4.53 17.11
C LEU A 150 -10.92 -4.00 17.92
N ASP A 151 -11.11 -3.65 19.18
CA ASP A 151 -10.02 -3.17 20.05
C ASP A 151 -8.91 -4.23 20.24
N ALA A 152 -9.25 -5.52 20.11
CA ALA A 152 -8.31 -6.64 20.21
C ALA A 152 -7.58 -7.00 18.90
N GLN A 153 -7.89 -6.30 17.80
CA GLN A 153 -7.29 -6.59 16.49
C GLN A 153 -5.89 -6.00 16.31
N LEU A 154 -5.51 -5.07 17.17
CA LEU A 154 -4.19 -4.46 17.21
C LEU A 154 -3.55 -4.70 18.59
N SER A 155 -2.23 -4.70 18.64
CA SER A 155 -1.53 -4.63 19.92
C SER A 155 -1.88 -3.32 20.65
N GLU A 156 -1.68 -3.28 21.96
CA GLU A 156 -1.95 -2.07 22.75
C GLU A 156 -1.18 -0.85 22.20
N SER A 157 0.10 -1.01 21.86
CA SER A 157 0.92 0.07 21.30
C SER A 157 0.41 0.54 19.92
N ALA A 158 0.01 -0.39 19.05
CA ALA A 158 -0.57 -0.05 17.74
C ALA A 158 -1.92 0.66 17.89
N ARG A 159 -2.76 0.21 18.82
CA ARG A 159 -4.04 0.85 19.12
C ARG A 159 -3.86 2.27 19.64
N GLN A 160 -2.89 2.50 20.53
CA GLN A 160 -2.56 3.85 21.02
C GLN A 160 -2.04 4.76 19.90
N ALA A 161 -1.20 4.23 19.00
CA ALA A 161 -0.74 4.96 17.82
C ALA A 161 -1.91 5.35 16.90
N GLN A 162 -2.85 4.41 16.66
CA GLN A 162 -4.06 4.70 15.88
C GLN A 162 -4.96 5.75 16.55
N GLN A 163 -5.13 5.69 17.89
CA GLN A 163 -5.86 6.71 18.64
C GLN A 163 -5.21 8.10 18.53
N LYS A 164 -3.87 8.14 18.57
CA LYS A 164 -3.13 9.39 18.36
C LYS A 164 -3.39 9.95 16.95
N ALA A 165 -3.29 9.11 15.92
CA ALA A 165 -3.59 9.51 14.55
C ALA A 165 -5.03 10.00 14.38
N VAL A 166 -6.01 9.37 15.04
CA VAL A 166 -7.40 9.81 15.04
C VAL A 166 -7.53 11.22 15.67
N ARG A 167 -6.87 11.48 16.80
CA ARG A 167 -6.89 12.83 17.41
C ARG A 167 -6.30 13.87 16.48
N GLU A 168 -5.12 13.60 15.94
CA GLU A 168 -4.40 14.52 15.05
C GLU A 168 -5.16 14.78 13.75
N GLY A 169 -5.68 13.74 13.10
CA GLY A 169 -6.48 13.86 11.87
C GLY A 169 -7.80 14.60 12.05
N HIS A 170 -8.26 14.74 13.31
CA HIS A 170 -9.43 15.57 13.66
C HIS A 170 -9.03 16.85 14.41
N CYS A 171 -7.78 17.30 14.24
CA CYS A 171 -7.27 18.55 14.82
C CYS A 171 -7.40 18.65 16.34
N ASN A 172 -7.37 17.50 17.03
CA ASN A 172 -7.60 17.41 18.49
C ASN A 172 -8.94 18.00 18.95
N LEU A 173 -9.95 18.05 18.09
CA LEU A 173 -11.25 18.62 18.38
C LEU A 173 -12.30 17.58 18.79
N LEU A 174 -12.04 16.28 18.55
CA LEU A 174 -12.96 15.23 18.97
C LEU A 174 -13.02 15.11 20.50
N PRO A 175 -14.21 14.91 21.08
CA PRO A 175 -14.34 14.50 22.47
C PRO A 175 -13.62 13.16 22.71
N GLU A 176 -12.97 12.98 23.86
CA GLU A 176 -12.27 11.74 24.21
C GLU A 176 -13.16 10.48 24.12
N SER A 177 -14.48 10.64 24.42
CA SER A 177 -15.45 9.55 24.29
C SER A 177 -15.63 9.05 22.84
N GLN A 178 -15.22 9.84 21.82
CA GLN A 178 -15.30 9.48 20.40
C GLN A 178 -14.01 8.84 19.88
N ILE A 179 -12.90 8.95 20.60
CA ILE A 179 -11.61 8.44 20.11
C ILE A 179 -11.65 6.91 19.92
N GLY A 180 -12.14 6.17 20.91
CA GLY A 180 -12.29 4.71 20.80
C GLY A 180 -13.20 4.30 19.64
N PRO A 181 -14.44 4.79 19.55
CA PRO A 181 -15.32 4.52 18.41
C PRO A 181 -14.72 4.86 17.05
N MET A 182 -14.06 6.00 16.89
CA MET A 182 -13.41 6.40 15.64
C MET A 182 -12.21 5.52 15.31
N THR A 183 -11.45 5.09 16.32
CA THR A 183 -10.36 4.12 16.14
C THR A 183 -10.87 2.79 15.59
N ARG A 184 -12.01 2.29 16.10
CA ARG A 184 -12.64 1.07 15.59
C ARG A 184 -13.06 1.18 14.13
N ILE A 185 -13.52 2.35 13.68
CA ILE A 185 -13.78 2.59 12.25
C ILE A 185 -12.51 2.40 11.44
N GLN A 186 -11.37 2.97 11.87
CA GLN A 186 -10.12 2.81 11.13
C GLN A 186 -9.70 1.33 11.06
N ILE A 187 -9.75 0.62 12.19
CA ILE A 187 -9.46 -0.83 12.23
C ILE A 187 -10.39 -1.62 11.29
N ALA A 188 -11.68 -1.30 11.29
CA ALA A 188 -12.65 -1.96 10.41
C ALA A 188 -12.38 -1.68 8.92
N ARG A 189 -11.96 -0.46 8.57
CA ARG A 189 -11.54 -0.08 7.22
C ARG A 189 -10.29 -0.86 6.79
N ASP A 190 -9.26 -0.92 7.63
CA ASP A 190 -8.03 -1.65 7.35
C ASP A 190 -8.32 -3.15 7.14
N ARG A 191 -9.21 -3.73 7.94
CA ARG A 191 -9.66 -5.11 7.77
C ARG A 191 -10.43 -5.34 6.48
N ALA A 192 -11.32 -4.42 6.10
CA ALA A 192 -12.04 -4.50 4.83
C ALA A 192 -11.07 -4.45 3.64
N MET A 193 -10.10 -3.53 3.67
CA MET A 193 -9.06 -3.43 2.65
C MET A 193 -8.18 -4.69 2.60
N ALA A 194 -7.77 -5.23 3.75
CA ALA A 194 -7.03 -6.50 3.81
C ALA A 194 -7.82 -7.66 3.19
N GLN A 195 -9.12 -7.77 3.50
CA GLN A 195 -10.00 -8.78 2.93
C GLN A 195 -10.16 -8.61 1.41
N ALA A 196 -10.29 -7.38 0.91
CA ALA A 196 -10.36 -7.09 -0.52
C ALA A 196 -9.07 -7.52 -1.23
N VAL A 197 -7.90 -7.22 -0.66
CA VAL A 197 -6.60 -7.68 -1.16
C VAL A 197 -6.55 -9.20 -1.21
N MET A 198 -6.91 -9.89 -0.13
CA MET A 198 -6.88 -11.35 -0.07
C MET A 198 -7.81 -12.01 -1.08
N LYS A 199 -9.02 -11.47 -1.24
CA LYS A 199 -10.02 -11.97 -2.19
C LYS A 199 -9.58 -11.81 -3.65
N ALA A 200 -8.81 -10.77 -3.95
CA ALA A 200 -8.36 -10.44 -5.29
C ALA A 200 -7.07 -11.17 -5.71
N ARG A 201 -6.41 -11.91 -4.80
CA ARG A 201 -5.14 -12.60 -5.09
C ARG A 201 -5.29 -13.64 -6.19
N GLN A 202 -4.26 -13.72 -7.01
CA GLN A 202 -4.10 -14.75 -8.04
C GLN A 202 -2.65 -15.27 -8.01
N PRO A 203 -2.43 -16.55 -8.31
CA PRO A 203 -1.08 -17.10 -8.41
C PRO A 203 -0.21 -16.26 -9.35
N ASP A 204 1.02 -16.00 -8.95
CA ASP A 204 2.03 -15.27 -9.74
C ASP A 204 1.66 -13.84 -10.15
N LYS A 205 0.62 -13.26 -9.56
CA LYS A 205 0.24 -11.86 -9.78
C LYS A 205 0.22 -11.07 -8.48
N THR A 206 0.16 -9.77 -8.63
CA THR A 206 0.19 -8.78 -7.55
C THR A 206 -1.13 -8.04 -7.48
N VAL A 207 -1.73 -7.94 -6.32
CA VAL A 207 -2.82 -7.01 -6.06
C VAL A 207 -2.22 -5.64 -5.74
N LEU A 208 -2.70 -4.58 -6.40
CA LEU A 208 -2.34 -3.21 -6.07
C LEU A 208 -3.45 -2.58 -5.23
N LEU A 209 -3.13 -2.16 -4.00
CA LEU A 209 -4.02 -1.34 -3.19
C LEU A 209 -3.56 0.12 -3.24
N ILE A 210 -4.49 1.03 -3.51
CA ILE A 210 -4.30 2.48 -3.36
C ILE A 210 -5.17 2.94 -2.19
N ALA A 211 -4.54 3.56 -1.19
CA ALA A 211 -5.21 4.06 0.00
C ALA A 211 -4.41 5.22 0.61
N GLY A 212 -5.01 5.97 1.53
CA GLY A 212 -4.29 6.98 2.30
C GLY A 212 -3.09 6.39 3.05
N ALA A 213 -2.01 7.16 3.19
CA ALA A 213 -0.74 6.70 3.76
C ALA A 213 -0.90 6.03 5.15
N GLY A 214 -1.84 6.51 5.98
CA GLY A 214 -2.13 5.92 7.28
C GLY A 214 -2.59 4.45 7.22
N HIS A 215 -3.31 4.06 6.17
CA HIS A 215 -3.81 2.70 5.97
C HIS A 215 -2.73 1.70 5.54
N VAL A 216 -1.61 2.15 5.01
CA VAL A 216 -0.53 1.25 4.56
C VAL A 216 0.64 1.15 5.54
N LEU A 217 0.54 1.82 6.70
CA LEU A 217 1.50 1.69 7.80
C LEU A 217 1.59 0.24 8.30
N ARG A 218 2.81 -0.31 8.34
CA ARG A 218 3.03 -1.68 8.85
C ARG A 218 2.64 -1.84 10.30
N SER A 219 2.79 -0.80 11.10
CA SER A 219 2.55 -0.85 12.55
C SER A 219 1.08 -0.84 12.94
N VAL A 220 0.18 -0.28 12.11
CA VAL A 220 -1.23 -0.07 12.49
C VAL A 220 -2.25 -0.34 11.39
N GLY A 221 -1.86 -0.27 10.11
CA GLY A 221 -2.77 -0.30 8.97
C GLY A 221 -3.08 -1.70 8.42
N VAL A 222 -3.45 -1.76 7.16
CA VAL A 222 -3.80 -2.98 6.40
C VAL A 222 -2.83 -4.14 6.62
N PRO A 223 -1.48 -3.93 6.67
CA PRO A 223 -0.55 -5.03 6.88
C PRO A 223 -0.77 -5.81 8.18
N GLN A 224 -1.33 -5.20 9.23
CA GLN A 224 -1.64 -5.89 10.49
C GLN A 224 -2.77 -6.93 10.36
N HIS A 225 -3.55 -6.85 9.30
CA HIS A 225 -4.72 -7.70 9.05
C HIS A 225 -4.49 -8.70 7.91
N LEU A 226 -3.29 -8.72 7.33
CA LEU A 226 -2.91 -9.67 6.30
C LEU A 226 -2.20 -10.89 6.91
N PRO A 227 -2.36 -12.10 6.35
CA PRO A 227 -1.60 -13.27 6.78
C PRO A 227 -0.09 -13.06 6.63
N SER A 228 0.69 -13.62 7.55
CA SER A 228 2.14 -13.46 7.60
C SER A 228 2.89 -14.21 6.49
N ASP A 229 2.23 -15.11 5.80
CA ASP A 229 2.80 -15.94 4.72
C ASP A 229 2.72 -15.28 3.34
N ILE A 230 2.01 -14.13 3.21
CA ILE A 230 1.97 -13.38 1.97
C ILE A 230 3.07 -12.31 1.91
N LYS A 231 3.61 -12.11 0.70
CA LYS A 231 4.64 -11.10 0.44
C LYS A 231 3.97 -9.76 0.16
N VAL A 232 4.08 -8.85 1.11
CA VAL A 232 3.52 -7.49 1.01
C VAL A 232 4.64 -6.47 0.90
N ALA A 233 4.56 -5.60 -0.09
CA ALA A 233 5.40 -4.41 -0.20
C ALA A 233 4.56 -3.15 0.09
N THR A 234 5.04 -2.29 0.97
CA THR A 234 4.40 -1.03 1.35
C THR A 234 5.19 0.17 0.86
N VAL A 235 4.52 1.11 0.24
CA VAL A 235 5.10 2.33 -0.32
C VAL A 235 4.38 3.54 0.25
N GLN A 236 5.12 4.48 0.83
CA GLN A 236 4.60 5.80 1.12
C GLN A 236 4.93 6.75 -0.04
N LEU A 237 3.92 7.41 -0.59
CA LEU A 237 4.12 8.61 -1.40
C LEU A 237 4.21 9.80 -0.44
N LEU A 238 5.27 10.60 -0.54
CA LEU A 238 5.54 11.68 0.40
C LEU A 238 5.81 12.99 -0.34
N ALA A 239 4.85 13.91 -0.27
CA ALA A 239 4.99 15.26 -0.81
C ALA A 239 5.85 16.10 0.14
N THR A 240 7.14 16.30 -0.19
CA THR A 240 8.08 17.02 0.66
C THR A 240 9.21 17.67 -0.13
N ALA A 241 9.68 18.84 0.35
CA ALA A 241 10.91 19.46 -0.12
C ALA A 241 12.17 18.91 0.56
N ALA A 242 12.01 18.22 1.72
CA ALA A 242 13.13 17.66 2.45
C ALA A 242 13.64 16.41 1.74
N ALA A 243 14.94 16.38 1.42
CA ALA A 243 15.57 15.15 0.95
C ALA A 243 15.50 14.10 2.08
N THR A 244 14.72 13.02 1.84
CA THR A 244 14.73 11.85 2.72
C THR A 244 15.55 10.77 2.05
N SER A 245 16.08 9.84 2.82
CA SER A 245 16.89 8.73 2.28
C SER A 245 16.16 7.83 1.28
N GLY A 246 14.81 7.98 1.16
CA GLY A 246 13.98 7.13 0.31
C GLY A 246 13.99 5.64 0.63
N GLY A 247 14.80 5.26 1.64
CA GLY A 247 14.97 3.89 2.07
C GLY A 247 13.82 3.38 2.93
N PRO A 248 13.82 2.07 3.25
CA PRO A 248 12.82 1.48 4.11
C PRO A 248 12.89 2.06 5.53
N THR A 249 11.73 2.18 6.14
CA THR A 249 11.56 2.51 7.57
C THR A 249 10.92 1.32 8.28
N SER A 250 10.71 1.40 9.60
CA SER A 250 9.94 0.38 10.31
C SER A 250 8.49 0.26 9.79
N ASP A 251 7.95 1.32 9.18
CA ASP A 251 6.56 1.41 8.77
C ASP A 251 6.31 1.24 7.27
N TYR A 252 7.34 1.47 6.42
CA TYR A 252 7.24 1.33 4.97
C TYR A 252 8.49 0.66 4.40
N ASP A 253 8.31 -0.18 3.39
CA ASP A 253 9.44 -0.78 2.66
C ASP A 253 10.12 0.23 1.73
N SER A 254 9.38 1.24 1.29
CA SER A 254 9.88 2.30 0.42
C SER A 254 9.14 3.62 0.63
N ILE A 255 9.86 4.72 0.52
CA ILE A 255 9.29 6.07 0.49
C ILE A 255 9.61 6.68 -0.87
N TRP A 256 8.56 7.09 -1.60
CA TRP A 256 8.69 7.75 -2.88
C TRP A 256 8.32 9.22 -2.75
N GLN A 257 9.33 10.05 -2.88
CA GLN A 257 9.15 11.50 -2.76
C GLN A 257 8.52 12.11 -4.01
N THR A 258 7.69 13.10 -3.79
CA THR A 258 7.12 13.97 -4.81
C THR A 258 7.35 15.43 -4.43
N PRO A 259 7.18 16.37 -5.37
CA PRO A 259 7.23 17.79 -5.04
C PRO A 259 6.31 18.15 -3.89
N PRO A 260 6.69 19.11 -3.04
CA PRO A 260 5.89 19.52 -1.90
C PRO A 260 4.59 20.17 -2.36
N LEU A 261 3.53 19.97 -1.56
CA LEU A 261 2.31 20.75 -1.73
C LEU A 261 2.48 22.16 -1.19
N PRO A 262 1.69 23.12 -1.69
CA PRO A 262 1.56 24.41 -1.04
C PRO A 262 1.15 24.24 0.42
N PRO A 263 1.68 25.05 1.35
CA PRO A 263 1.27 25.00 2.74
C PRO A 263 -0.25 25.12 2.88
N GLN A 264 -0.88 24.15 3.52
CA GLN A 264 -2.32 24.13 3.77
C GLN A 264 -2.58 23.83 5.24
N ASP A 265 -3.44 24.65 5.86
CA ASP A 265 -3.95 24.37 7.21
C ASP A 265 -5.26 23.58 7.10
N TYR A 266 -5.16 22.25 7.20
CA TYR A 266 -6.32 21.34 7.17
C TYR A 266 -7.25 21.52 8.38
N CYS A 267 -6.81 22.23 9.41
CA CYS A 267 -7.61 22.51 10.58
C CYS A 267 -8.34 23.86 10.50
N ALA A 268 -8.02 24.69 9.50
CA ALA A 268 -8.66 25.99 9.32
C ALA A 268 -10.18 25.85 9.17
N GLY A 269 -10.91 26.63 9.93
CA GLY A 269 -12.38 26.64 9.88
C GLY A 269 -13.08 25.52 10.66
N LEU A 270 -12.34 24.54 11.20
CA LEU A 270 -12.91 23.56 12.11
C LEU A 270 -13.18 24.21 13.47
N LYS A 271 -14.38 23.95 14.04
CA LYS A 271 -14.78 24.43 15.36
C LYS A 271 -15.00 23.27 16.29
N ARG A 272 -14.71 23.46 17.59
CA ARG A 272 -15.14 22.49 18.60
C ARG A 272 -16.65 22.34 18.54
N PRO A 273 -17.19 21.11 18.60
CA PRO A 273 -18.62 20.93 18.83
C PRO A 273 -19.01 21.66 20.10
N SER A 274 -20.03 22.53 20.03
CA SER A 274 -20.59 23.25 21.17
C SER A 274 -21.30 22.31 22.11
#